data_760b0ca4c5636accf1ebe23bf5f43662
#
_entry.id   760b0ca4c5636accf1ebe23bf5f43662
#
_cell.length_a   1.000
_cell.length_b   1.000
_cell.length_c   1.000
_cell.angle_alpha   90.00
_cell.angle_beta   90.00
_cell.angle_gamma   90.00
#
_symmetry.space_group_name_H-M   'P 1'
#
loop_
_entity.id
_entity.type
_entity.pdbx_description
1 polymer ?
#
loop_
_entity_poly.entity_id
_entity_poly.type
_entity_poly.pdbx_seq_one_letter_code
_entity_poly.pdbx_strand_id
1 'polypeptide(L)'
;LAAQGNRLVILNVKEMGLEARLIALCARLGIKDYFILDVEFPFIYRAAFKGVDGLDGRVAIRFSEAEPIEQALVLAGKFGWVWVDVNSRLPLDPDTYRRLRDAGYKLALVCPERWGRPDDIPAFIAQMKRDGVMVDTVMTAKDYVAQWEQSSVIAPFEPLG
;
A
#
# COMPACT_ATOMS: atom_id res chain seq x y z
N LEU A 1 -4.99 14.66 -12.26
CA LEU A 1 -3.97 13.95 -11.47
C LEU A 1 -2.56 14.49 -11.77
N ALA A 2 -2.14 14.56 -13.05
CA ALA A 2 -0.82 15.07 -13.41
C ALA A 2 -0.59 16.55 -13.00
N ALA A 3 -1.64 17.34 -12.87
CA ALA A 3 -1.56 18.75 -12.47
C ALA A 3 -1.40 18.97 -10.95
N GLN A 4 -1.44 17.92 -10.13
CA GLN A 4 -1.45 18.03 -8.66
C GLN A 4 -0.07 17.82 -8.01
N GLY A 5 1.00 17.73 -8.79
CA GLY A 5 2.35 17.49 -8.27
C GLY A 5 2.62 16.02 -7.90
N ASN A 6 3.81 15.75 -7.42
CA ASN A 6 4.32 14.41 -7.08
C ASN A 6 3.59 13.80 -5.88
N ARG A 7 2.44 13.22 -6.11
CA ARG A 7 1.72 12.44 -5.10
C ARG A 7 1.57 11.01 -5.58
N LEU A 8 1.66 10.08 -4.65
CA LEU A 8 1.45 8.66 -4.91
C LEU A 8 0.06 8.41 -5.49
N VAL A 9 -0.01 7.70 -6.62
CA VAL A 9 -1.27 7.30 -7.26
C VAL A 9 -1.49 5.82 -7.03
N ILE A 10 -2.65 5.46 -6.47
CA ILE A 10 -3.05 4.07 -6.26
C ILE A 10 -3.99 3.67 -7.40
N LEU A 11 -3.56 2.70 -8.20
CA LEU A 11 -4.32 2.18 -9.34
C LEU A 11 -4.99 0.85 -8.95
N ASN A 12 -6.19 0.94 -8.45
CA ASN A 12 -6.96 -0.25 -8.07
C ASN A 12 -7.57 -0.90 -9.31
N VAL A 13 -7.05 -2.05 -9.73
CA VAL A 13 -7.49 -2.80 -10.90
C VAL A 13 -8.73 -3.61 -10.54
N LYS A 14 -9.77 -3.52 -11.38
CA LYS A 14 -11.02 -4.28 -11.21
C LYS A 14 -11.30 -5.27 -12.35
N GLU A 15 -10.43 -5.28 -13.35
CA GLU A 15 -10.52 -6.18 -14.51
C GLU A 15 -9.12 -6.67 -14.87
N MET A 16 -9.01 -7.94 -15.23
CA MET A 16 -7.75 -8.52 -15.72
C MET A 16 -7.28 -7.90 -17.03
N GLY A 17 -5.97 -7.86 -17.23
CA GLY A 17 -5.36 -7.45 -18.49
C GLY A 17 -5.28 -5.95 -18.71
N LEU A 18 -5.61 -5.13 -17.69
CA LEU A 18 -5.45 -3.67 -17.77
C LEU A 18 -4.05 -3.20 -17.39
N GLU A 19 -3.24 -4.04 -16.76
CA GLU A 19 -1.98 -3.67 -16.11
C GLU A 19 -1.01 -3.02 -17.09
N ALA A 20 -0.76 -3.63 -18.25
CA ALA A 20 0.13 -3.06 -19.27
C ALA A 20 -0.38 -1.72 -19.81
N ARG A 21 -1.70 -1.57 -19.95
CA ARG A 21 -2.31 -0.31 -20.41
C ARG A 21 -2.16 0.79 -19.36
N LEU A 22 -2.30 0.45 -18.07
CA LEU A 22 -2.10 1.39 -16.96
C LEU A 22 -0.65 1.83 -16.87
N ILE A 23 0.31 0.91 -16.99
CA ILE A 23 1.74 1.22 -17.03
C ILE A 23 2.04 2.20 -18.18
N ALA A 24 1.59 1.90 -19.40
CA ALA A 24 1.78 2.76 -20.55
C ALA A 24 1.10 4.14 -20.37
N LEU A 25 -0.07 4.18 -19.73
CA LEU A 25 -0.76 5.43 -19.42
C LEU A 25 0.02 6.28 -18.42
N CYS A 26 0.54 5.68 -17.36
CA CYS A 26 1.37 6.37 -16.37
C CYS A 26 2.63 6.94 -17.02
N ALA A 27 3.32 6.15 -17.83
CA ALA A 27 4.49 6.60 -18.58
C ALA A 27 4.17 7.79 -19.48
N ARG A 28 3.09 7.72 -20.25
CA ARG A 28 2.64 8.81 -21.16
C ARG A 28 2.27 10.09 -20.41
N LEU A 29 1.72 9.96 -19.20
CA LEU A 29 1.31 11.10 -18.36
C LEU A 29 2.43 11.60 -17.45
N GLY A 30 3.62 10.98 -17.46
CA GLY A 30 4.73 11.32 -16.58
C GLY A 30 4.47 11.03 -15.10
N ILE A 31 3.54 10.10 -14.80
CA ILE A 31 3.24 9.67 -13.44
C ILE A 31 4.30 8.62 -13.05
N LYS A 32 5.19 8.97 -12.13
CA LYS A 32 6.27 8.09 -11.66
C LYS A 32 5.92 7.37 -10.36
N ASP A 33 5.29 8.08 -9.44
CA ASP A 33 4.93 7.57 -8.12
C ASP A 33 3.53 6.94 -8.16
N TYR A 34 3.48 5.65 -8.41
CA TYR A 34 2.23 4.88 -8.38
C TYR A 34 2.50 3.42 -8.02
N PHE A 35 1.46 2.73 -7.57
CA PHE A 35 1.42 1.27 -7.55
C PHE A 35 0.07 0.75 -8.02
N ILE A 36 0.07 -0.50 -8.48
CA ILE A 36 -1.12 -1.22 -8.95
C ILE A 36 -1.58 -2.14 -7.81
N LEU A 37 -2.87 -2.09 -7.52
CA LEU A 37 -3.52 -2.86 -6.46
C LEU A 37 -4.59 -3.79 -7.04
N ASP A 38 -4.92 -4.85 -6.31
CA ASP A 38 -5.92 -5.88 -6.67
C ASP A 38 -5.58 -6.62 -7.98
N VAL A 39 -4.30 -6.83 -8.19
CA VAL A 39 -3.80 -7.59 -9.32
C VAL A 39 -3.93 -9.09 -9.04
N GLU A 40 -4.31 -9.86 -10.03
CA GLU A 40 -4.45 -11.31 -9.89
C GLU A 40 -3.12 -12.04 -9.69
N PHE A 41 -3.16 -13.11 -8.91
CA PHE A 41 -1.96 -13.88 -8.58
C PHE A 41 -1.18 -14.39 -9.81
N PRO A 42 -1.81 -14.89 -10.90
CA PRO A 42 -1.06 -15.28 -12.10
C PRO A 42 -0.25 -14.15 -12.72
N PHE A 43 -0.75 -12.91 -12.69
CA PHE A 43 0.02 -11.74 -13.13
C PHE A 43 1.15 -11.43 -12.13
N ILE A 44 0.86 -11.43 -10.83
CA ILE A 44 1.85 -11.21 -9.76
C ILE A 44 3.01 -12.19 -9.90
N TYR A 45 2.71 -13.49 -10.06
CA TYR A 45 3.73 -14.52 -10.24
C TYR A 45 4.59 -14.27 -11.50
N ARG A 46 3.95 -13.99 -12.63
CA ARG A 46 4.68 -13.67 -13.87
C ARG A 46 5.56 -12.42 -13.70
N ALA A 47 5.03 -11.36 -13.13
CA ALA A 47 5.77 -10.12 -12.89
C ALA A 47 6.98 -10.33 -11.97
N ALA A 48 6.80 -11.11 -10.90
CA ALA A 48 7.85 -11.40 -9.93
C ALA A 48 9.01 -12.22 -10.50
N PHE A 49 8.74 -13.21 -11.36
CA PHE A 49 9.72 -14.22 -11.77
C PHE A 49 10.10 -14.17 -13.26
N LYS A 50 9.31 -13.53 -14.10
CA LYS A 50 9.61 -13.38 -15.53
C LYS A 50 9.79 -11.92 -15.96
N GLY A 51 9.44 -10.99 -15.08
CA GLY A 51 9.45 -9.56 -15.36
C GLY A 51 8.23 -9.10 -16.19
N VAL A 52 7.91 -7.83 -16.03
CA VAL A 52 6.93 -7.10 -16.87
C VAL A 52 7.51 -5.70 -17.07
N ASP A 53 7.72 -5.32 -18.33
CA ASP A 53 8.36 -4.05 -18.69
C ASP A 53 7.61 -2.85 -18.07
N GLY A 54 8.39 -1.94 -17.46
CA GLY A 54 7.89 -0.71 -16.87
C GLY A 54 7.11 -0.88 -15.56
N LEU A 55 7.02 -2.10 -15.03
CA LEU A 55 6.36 -2.32 -13.75
C LEU A 55 7.25 -1.95 -12.55
N ASP A 56 8.54 -2.28 -12.61
CA ASP A 56 9.60 -1.86 -11.66
C ASP A 56 9.20 -1.97 -10.18
N GLY A 57 8.63 -3.10 -9.79
CA GLY A 57 8.19 -3.34 -8.42
C GLY A 57 6.90 -2.63 -7.99
N ARG A 58 6.22 -1.92 -8.90
CA ARG A 58 5.02 -1.11 -8.63
C ARG A 58 3.73 -1.92 -8.48
N VAL A 59 3.76 -2.98 -7.69
CA VAL A 59 2.56 -3.74 -7.27
C VAL A 59 2.49 -3.73 -5.75
N ALA A 60 1.30 -3.57 -5.21
CA ALA A 60 1.05 -3.78 -3.80
C ALA A 60 0.51 -5.19 -3.55
N ILE A 61 1.16 -5.89 -2.62
CA ILE A 61 0.71 -7.20 -2.14
C ILE A 61 -0.24 -6.98 -0.96
N ARG A 62 -1.36 -7.67 -0.95
CA ARG A 62 -2.35 -7.53 0.12
C ARG A 62 -1.88 -8.23 1.39
N PHE A 63 -2.18 -7.60 2.51
CA PHE A 63 -2.04 -8.15 3.84
C PHE A 63 -3.21 -7.70 4.71
N SER A 64 -3.80 -8.61 5.44
CA SER A 64 -4.86 -8.33 6.40
C SER A 64 -4.91 -9.44 7.45
N GLU A 65 -5.85 -9.37 8.38
CA GLU A 65 -6.11 -10.47 9.31
C GLU A 65 -6.61 -11.76 8.62
N ALA A 66 -7.05 -11.68 7.36
CA ALA A 66 -7.51 -12.81 6.55
C ALA A 66 -6.52 -13.20 5.43
N GLU A 67 -5.52 -12.38 5.16
CA GLU A 67 -4.50 -12.58 4.13
C GLU A 67 -3.13 -12.65 4.81
N PRO A 68 -2.48 -13.84 4.88
CA PRO A 68 -1.29 -14.03 5.69
C PRO A 68 -0.08 -13.25 5.17
N ILE A 69 0.76 -12.77 6.08
CA ILE A 69 1.99 -12.02 5.78
C ILE A 69 2.96 -12.80 4.88
N GLU A 70 2.91 -14.13 4.92
CA GLU A 70 3.78 -15.01 4.11
C GLU A 70 3.63 -14.77 2.62
N GLN A 71 2.44 -14.35 2.15
CA GLN A 71 2.24 -13.95 0.75
C GLN A 71 3.16 -12.81 0.34
N ALA A 72 3.32 -11.81 1.21
CA ALA A 72 4.23 -10.71 0.96
C ALA A 72 5.68 -11.16 1.09
N LEU A 73 6.02 -11.92 2.14
CA LEU A 73 7.39 -12.31 2.43
C LEU A 73 8.04 -13.18 1.34
N VAL A 74 7.28 -14.09 0.71
CA VAL A 74 7.80 -14.89 -0.42
C VAL A 74 8.08 -14.07 -1.67
N LEU A 75 7.54 -12.86 -1.75
CA LEU A 75 7.71 -11.91 -2.85
C LEU A 75 8.65 -10.74 -2.48
N ALA A 76 9.36 -10.84 -1.36
CA ALA A 76 10.31 -9.83 -0.92
C ALA A 76 11.35 -9.51 -2.01
N GLY A 77 11.64 -8.23 -2.20
CA GLY A 77 12.55 -7.74 -3.24
C GLY A 77 12.00 -7.79 -4.68
N LYS A 78 10.76 -8.26 -4.88
CA LYS A 78 10.09 -8.27 -6.19
C LYS A 78 9.14 -7.09 -6.35
N PHE A 79 8.51 -6.67 -5.26
CA PHE A 79 7.56 -5.56 -5.22
C PHE A 79 7.88 -4.63 -4.06
N GLY A 80 7.45 -3.37 -4.18
CA GLY A 80 7.82 -2.33 -3.22
C GLY A 80 6.76 -2.06 -2.16
N TRP A 81 5.52 -2.55 -2.32
CA TRP A 81 4.41 -2.14 -1.49
C TRP A 81 3.64 -3.30 -0.88
N VAL A 82 3.19 -3.10 0.35
CA VAL A 82 2.14 -3.91 0.98
C VAL A 82 0.93 -3.02 1.24
N TRP A 83 -0.23 -3.47 0.79
CA TRP A 83 -1.53 -2.90 1.07
C TRP A 83 -2.12 -3.57 2.30
N VAL A 84 -2.25 -2.82 3.38
CA VAL A 84 -2.70 -3.31 4.68
C VAL A 84 -4.18 -3.00 4.85
N ASP A 85 -5.03 -4.01 4.70
CA ASP A 85 -6.45 -3.90 5.01
C ASP A 85 -6.73 -4.12 6.52
N VAL A 86 -7.79 -3.49 7.00
CA VAL A 86 -8.20 -3.52 8.41
C VAL A 86 -9.67 -3.94 8.51
N ASN A 87 -10.01 -5.12 7.97
CA ASN A 87 -11.39 -5.56 7.84
C ASN A 87 -12.12 -5.55 9.21
N SER A 88 -11.48 -5.99 10.27
CA SER A 88 -12.04 -5.99 11.63
C SER A 88 -11.12 -5.37 12.68
N ARG A 89 -9.81 -5.32 12.45
CA ARG A 89 -8.78 -4.81 13.37
C ARG A 89 -7.56 -4.33 12.62
N LEU A 90 -6.64 -3.65 13.31
CA LEU A 90 -5.31 -3.35 12.76
C LEU A 90 -4.44 -4.62 12.84
N PRO A 91 -3.99 -5.19 11.70
CA PRO A 91 -3.22 -6.44 11.70
C PRO A 91 -1.71 -6.21 11.93
N LEU A 92 -1.25 -4.95 11.98
CA LEU A 92 0.14 -4.60 12.20
C LEU A 92 0.47 -4.61 13.70
N ASP A 93 1.01 -5.72 14.18
CA ASP A 93 1.74 -5.79 15.45
C ASP A 93 3.24 -5.51 15.25
N PRO A 94 4.04 -5.35 16.32
CA PRO A 94 5.47 -5.04 16.21
C PRO A 94 6.28 -6.08 15.41
N ASP A 95 5.95 -7.36 15.51
CA ASP A 95 6.65 -8.43 14.79
C ASP A 95 6.34 -8.41 13.30
N THR A 96 5.05 -8.38 12.96
CA THR A 96 4.56 -8.26 11.59
C THR A 96 5.13 -7.00 10.90
N TYR A 97 5.08 -5.87 11.60
CA TYR A 97 5.65 -4.61 11.09
C TYR A 97 7.15 -4.74 10.78
N ARG A 98 7.94 -5.25 11.74
CA ARG A 98 9.39 -5.45 11.56
C ARG A 98 9.68 -6.35 10.37
N ARG A 99 9.00 -7.52 10.27
CA ARG A 99 9.20 -8.47 9.17
C ARG A 99 8.93 -7.86 7.80
N LEU A 100 7.89 -7.05 7.67
CA LEU A 100 7.58 -6.35 6.41
C LEU A 100 8.64 -5.29 6.09
N ARG A 101 9.09 -4.52 7.09
CA ARG A 101 10.14 -3.51 6.90
C ARG A 101 11.49 -4.15 6.56
N ASP A 102 11.87 -5.22 7.24
CA ASP A 102 13.10 -5.97 6.96
C ASP A 102 13.09 -6.58 5.54
N ALA A 103 11.90 -6.93 5.05
CA ALA A 103 11.69 -7.38 3.67
C ALA A 103 11.72 -6.22 2.63
N GLY A 104 11.90 -4.96 3.05
CA GLY A 104 12.02 -3.78 2.19
C GLY A 104 10.71 -3.17 1.73
N TYR A 105 9.59 -3.54 2.32
CA TYR A 105 8.28 -3.03 1.90
C TYR A 105 7.97 -1.63 2.45
N LYS A 106 7.38 -0.79 1.58
CA LYS A 106 6.56 0.35 1.97
C LYS A 106 5.15 -0.11 2.30
N LEU A 107 4.50 0.53 3.27
CA LEU A 107 3.20 0.14 3.80
C LEU A 107 2.14 1.18 3.47
N ALA A 108 1.07 0.75 2.82
CA ALA A 108 -0.12 1.57 2.54
C ALA A 108 -1.29 1.05 3.40
N LEU A 109 -1.72 1.82 4.39
CA LEU A 109 -2.78 1.45 5.32
C LEU A 109 -4.15 1.88 4.80
N VAL A 110 -5.11 0.97 4.79
CA VAL A 110 -6.54 1.31 4.63
C VAL A 110 -7.09 1.73 5.98
N CYS A 111 -7.81 2.84 6.00
CA CYS A 111 -8.36 3.36 7.25
C CYS A 111 -9.69 2.68 7.60
N PRO A 112 -10.01 2.54 8.90
CA PRO A 112 -11.17 1.77 9.35
C PRO A 112 -12.51 2.36 8.94
N GLU A 113 -12.60 3.65 8.63
CA GLU A 113 -13.83 4.27 8.13
C GLU A 113 -14.29 3.68 6.79
N ARG A 114 -13.38 3.09 6.00
CA ARG A 114 -13.72 2.36 4.77
C ARG A 114 -14.59 1.14 5.05
N TRP A 115 -14.53 0.63 6.27
CA TRP A 115 -15.30 -0.50 6.78
C TRP A 115 -16.42 -0.07 7.73
N GLY A 116 -16.82 1.23 7.68
CA GLY A 116 -17.89 1.79 8.52
C GLY A 116 -17.51 1.97 9.98
N ARG A 117 -16.22 2.04 10.31
CA ARG A 117 -15.71 2.14 11.68
C ARG A 117 -14.82 3.38 11.91
N PRO A 118 -15.33 4.59 11.63
CA PRO A 118 -14.52 5.81 11.79
C PRO A 118 -14.08 6.05 13.25
N ASP A 119 -14.83 5.60 14.21
CA ASP A 119 -14.54 5.75 15.65
C ASP A 119 -13.32 4.92 16.08
N ASP A 120 -12.86 3.97 15.26
CA ASP A 120 -11.65 3.18 15.52
C ASP A 120 -10.36 3.94 15.17
N ILE A 121 -10.40 5.04 14.42
CA ILE A 121 -9.19 5.78 13.99
C ILE A 121 -8.32 6.19 15.17
N PRO A 122 -8.83 6.81 16.24
CA PRO A 122 -7.99 7.18 17.40
C PRO A 122 -7.34 5.97 18.08
N ALA A 123 -8.06 4.85 18.18
CA ALA A 123 -7.54 3.62 18.79
C ALA A 123 -6.41 3.02 17.93
N PHE A 124 -6.54 3.02 16.61
CA PHE A 124 -5.50 2.56 15.69
C PHE A 124 -4.25 3.43 15.78
N ILE A 125 -4.40 4.76 15.77
CA ILE A 125 -3.28 5.69 15.95
C ILE A 125 -2.58 5.45 17.30
N ALA A 126 -3.34 5.28 18.38
CA ALA A 126 -2.79 4.99 19.70
C ALA A 126 -2.03 3.66 19.74
N GLN A 127 -2.58 2.62 19.11
CA GLN A 127 -1.92 1.32 18.97
C GLN A 127 -0.61 1.46 18.18
N MET A 128 -0.63 2.10 17.01
CA MET A 128 0.56 2.29 16.18
C MET A 128 1.66 3.05 16.93
N LYS A 129 1.31 4.12 17.67
CA LYS A 129 2.27 4.86 18.50
C LYS A 129 2.89 4.00 19.59
N ARG A 130 2.07 3.27 20.34
CA ARG A 130 2.53 2.38 21.41
C ARG A 130 3.47 1.29 20.88
N ASP A 131 3.15 0.74 19.72
CA ASP A 131 3.82 -0.40 19.12
C ASP A 131 4.98 0.01 18.18
N GLY A 132 5.25 1.32 18.04
CA GLY A 132 6.31 1.85 17.18
C GLY A 132 6.08 1.61 15.69
N VAL A 133 4.83 1.46 15.26
CA VAL A 133 4.44 1.19 13.88
C VAL A 133 4.28 2.51 13.12
N MET A 134 4.91 2.61 11.96
CA MET A 134 4.73 3.72 11.01
C MET A 134 4.41 3.18 9.61
N VAL A 135 3.54 3.88 8.89
CA VAL A 135 3.20 3.55 7.50
C VAL A 135 3.63 4.67 6.56
N ASP A 136 3.82 4.35 5.28
CA ASP A 136 4.29 5.33 4.29
C ASP A 136 3.14 6.13 3.69
N THR A 137 1.93 5.57 3.71
CA THR A 137 0.72 6.27 3.27
C THR A 137 -0.52 5.67 3.91
N VAL A 138 -1.58 6.47 3.98
CA VAL A 138 -2.91 6.03 4.41
C VAL A 138 -3.95 6.35 3.34
N MET A 139 -4.85 5.42 3.10
CA MET A 139 -6.01 5.63 2.26
C MET A 139 -7.21 5.94 3.15
N THR A 140 -7.60 7.19 3.20
CA THR A 140 -8.66 7.71 4.07
C THR A 140 -9.61 8.64 3.33
N ALA A 141 -10.81 8.82 3.84
CA ALA A 141 -11.75 9.81 3.34
C ALA A 141 -11.32 11.24 3.77
N LYS A 142 -11.71 12.24 2.98
CA LYS A 142 -11.32 13.65 3.15
C LYS A 142 -11.53 14.15 4.59
N ASP A 143 -12.63 13.75 5.21
CA ASP A 143 -13.04 14.23 6.53
C ASP A 143 -12.13 13.76 7.67
N TYR A 144 -11.33 12.71 7.43
CA TYR A 144 -10.43 12.14 8.44
C TYR A 144 -8.95 12.42 8.18
N VAL A 145 -8.60 13.10 7.08
CA VAL A 145 -7.20 13.42 6.72
C VAL A 145 -6.47 14.11 7.85
N ALA A 146 -7.09 15.12 8.48
CA ALA A 146 -6.46 15.89 9.55
C ALA A 146 -6.07 15.04 10.77
N GLN A 147 -6.86 14.01 11.11
CA GLN A 147 -6.54 13.10 12.22
C GLN A 147 -5.27 12.30 11.95
N TRP A 148 -5.11 11.84 10.72
CA TRP A 148 -3.93 11.08 10.29
C TRP A 148 -2.69 11.96 10.16
N GLU A 149 -2.80 13.14 9.56
CA GLU A 149 -1.68 14.09 9.43
C GLU A 149 -1.11 14.52 10.78
N GLN A 150 -1.97 14.70 11.79
CA GLN A 150 -1.56 15.06 13.14
C GLN A 150 -1.05 13.87 13.97
N SER A 151 -1.16 12.66 13.45
CA SER A 151 -0.91 11.44 14.23
C SER A 151 0.57 11.11 14.46
N SER A 152 1.48 11.56 13.62
CA SER A 152 2.91 11.20 13.61
C SER A 152 3.20 9.71 13.36
N VAL A 153 2.23 8.95 12.84
CA VAL A 153 2.40 7.52 12.47
C VAL A 153 2.56 7.33 10.96
N ILE A 154 2.60 8.42 10.20
CA ILE A 154 2.87 8.41 8.76
C ILE A 154 4.30 8.89 8.56
N ALA A 155 5.12 8.10 7.87
CA ALA A 155 6.47 8.46 7.50
C ALA A 155 6.47 9.62 6.48
N PRO A 156 7.52 10.45 6.44
CA PRO A 156 7.70 11.40 5.34
C PRO A 156 7.65 10.68 3.99
N PHE A 157 6.97 11.29 3.01
CA PHE A 157 6.87 10.70 1.67
C PHE A 157 8.25 10.69 0.98
N GLU A 158 8.67 9.51 0.57
CA GLU A 158 9.85 9.30 -0.27
C GLU A 158 9.40 8.85 -1.67
N PRO A 159 9.66 9.64 -2.72
CA PRO A 159 9.34 9.26 -4.10
C PRO A 159 9.93 7.91 -4.49
N LEU A 160 9.24 7.20 -5.35
CA LEU A 160 9.80 6.04 -6.05
C LEU A 160 10.76 6.58 -7.12
N GLY A 161 12.01 6.32 -7.01
CA GLY A 161 13.05 6.80 -7.93
C GLY A 161 12.84 6.39 -9.40
#